data_131fa793825660ab2ad574049b2a2a22
#
_entry.id   131fa793825660ab2ad574049b2a2a22
#
_cell.length_a   1.000
_cell.length_b   1.000
_cell.length_c   1.000
_cell.angle_alpha   90.00
_cell.angle_beta   90.00
_cell.angle_gamma   90.00
#
_symmetry.space_group_name_H-M   'P 1'
#
loop_
_entity.id
_entity.type
_entity.pdbx_description
1 polymer ?
#
loop_
_entity_poly.entity_id
_entity_poly.type
_entity_poly.pdbx_seq_one_letter_code
_entity_poly.pdbx_strand_id
1 'polypeptide(L)'
;MLCSLRAASTMRQTGASILSTSEFVLSQKFNVGSNGFFSRKEEEKKVDPQALVLKMKAEAIDTYFRERSMPLEGMGMKMVIEAEKNGLDWRLIAAIAVRESTGGKFECKRVENNPFGWGSCKIGFESNEKAIETVARNLGGNNPNTAYHYDDK
;
A
#
# COMPACT_ATOMS: atom_id res chain seq x y z
N MET A 1 -51.97 -6.38 38.84
CA MET A 1 -52.03 -4.92 38.68
C MET A 1 -50.94 -4.54 37.73
N LEU A 2 -51.28 -4.43 36.43
CA LEU A 2 -51.41 -3.17 35.70
C LEU A 2 -50.23 -2.20 35.91
N CYS A 3 -49.33 -1.94 34.92
CA CYS A 3 -49.60 -1.02 33.84
C CYS A 3 -48.58 -1.14 32.68
N SER A 4 -49.13 -1.20 31.53
CA SER A 4 -48.51 -1.03 30.22
C SER A 4 -48.08 0.42 29.99
N LEU A 5 -46.97 0.66 29.28
CA LEU A 5 -46.87 1.82 28.38
C LEU A 5 -45.84 1.54 27.25
N ARG A 6 -46.42 1.44 26.06
CA ARG A 6 -45.70 1.48 24.78
C ARG A 6 -45.23 2.92 24.53
N ALA A 7 -44.00 3.06 24.06
CA ALA A 7 -43.60 4.23 23.27
C ALA A 7 -42.95 3.75 21.97
N ALA A 8 -43.68 3.86 20.89
CA ALA A 8 -43.19 3.71 19.53
C ALA A 8 -42.46 5.00 19.15
N SER A 9 -41.18 4.92 18.90
CA SER A 9 -40.43 6.02 18.32
C SER A 9 -40.23 5.74 16.84
N THR A 10 -40.93 6.54 16.05
CA THR A 10 -40.88 6.56 14.57
C THR A 10 -39.53 7.15 14.15
N MET A 11 -38.59 6.31 13.66
CA MET A 11 -37.41 6.80 12.97
C MET A 11 -37.81 7.29 11.55
N ARG A 12 -37.76 8.60 11.39
CA ARG A 12 -37.77 9.23 10.05
C ARG A 12 -36.45 8.91 9.36
N GLN A 13 -36.52 8.16 8.30
CA GLN A 13 -35.45 8.03 7.33
C GLN A 13 -35.31 9.35 6.56
N THR A 14 -34.30 10.13 6.86
CA THR A 14 -33.83 11.20 5.98
C THR A 14 -32.94 10.56 4.94
N GLY A 15 -33.45 10.43 3.72
CA GLY A 15 -32.67 10.00 2.57
C GLY A 15 -31.60 11.03 2.24
N ALA A 16 -30.36 10.74 2.60
CA ALA A 16 -29.22 11.46 2.07
C ALA A 16 -28.89 10.86 0.70
N SER A 17 -29.27 11.57 -0.35
CA SER A 17 -28.87 11.28 -1.72
C SER A 17 -27.35 11.42 -1.81
N ILE A 18 -26.67 10.30 -2.07
CA ILE A 18 -25.24 10.29 -2.36
C ILE A 18 -25.10 10.77 -3.81
N LEU A 19 -24.85 12.08 -3.97
CA LEU A 19 -24.47 12.64 -5.27
C LEU A 19 -23.09 12.08 -5.65
N SER A 20 -23.09 11.40 -6.78
CA SER A 20 -21.89 10.88 -7.44
C SER A 20 -20.82 11.97 -7.62
N THR A 21 -19.62 11.71 -7.15
CA THR A 21 -18.46 12.60 -7.22
C THR A 21 -17.93 12.85 -8.64
N SER A 22 -18.61 12.36 -9.67
CA SER A 22 -18.22 12.54 -11.08
C SER A 22 -18.69 13.85 -11.72
N GLU A 23 -19.61 14.58 -11.10
CA GLU A 23 -20.16 15.81 -11.70
C GLU A 23 -19.54 17.13 -11.19
N PHE A 24 -18.67 17.08 -10.19
CA PHE A 24 -18.10 18.31 -9.60
C PHE A 24 -16.94 18.91 -10.38
N VAL A 25 -16.42 18.24 -11.41
CA VAL A 25 -15.22 18.68 -12.15
C VAL A 25 -15.55 19.48 -13.41
N LEU A 26 -16.82 19.58 -13.82
CA LEU A 26 -17.20 20.14 -15.13
C LEU A 26 -17.76 21.56 -15.12
N SER A 27 -17.78 22.28 -14.00
CA SER A 27 -18.47 23.58 -13.93
C SER A 27 -17.59 24.81 -13.68
N GLN A 28 -16.27 24.73 -13.88
CA GLN A 28 -15.44 25.95 -13.88
C GLN A 28 -14.98 26.33 -15.29
N LYS A 29 -15.91 26.79 -16.10
CA LYS A 29 -15.56 27.60 -17.27
C LYS A 29 -15.17 28.99 -16.79
N PHE A 30 -13.89 29.21 -16.55
CA PHE A 30 -13.34 30.55 -16.45
C PHE A 30 -13.33 31.18 -17.83
N ASN A 31 -14.19 32.17 -18.00
CA ASN A 31 -14.18 33.05 -19.17
C ASN A 31 -13.06 34.05 -18.96
N VAL A 32 -11.89 33.82 -19.54
CA VAL A 32 -10.79 34.80 -19.56
C VAL A 32 -10.73 35.42 -20.96
N GLY A 33 -10.92 36.73 -20.98
CA GLY A 33 -10.88 37.55 -22.16
C GLY A 33 -9.60 37.40 -22.98
N SER A 34 -9.78 37.54 -24.25
CA SER A 34 -8.79 37.58 -25.34
C SER A 34 -7.62 38.51 -25.04
N ASN A 35 -6.43 37.96 -24.77
CA ASN A 35 -5.16 38.54 -25.23
C ASN A 35 -4.16 37.35 -25.30
N GLY A 36 -3.60 37.21 -26.51
CA GLY A 36 -2.81 36.06 -26.88
C GLY A 36 -1.51 35.91 -26.10
N PHE A 37 -1.07 34.71 -26.06
CA PHE A 37 0.28 34.17 -26.01
C PHE A 37 0.38 32.97 -25.05
N PHE A 38 0.90 31.89 -25.57
CA PHE A 38 1.14 30.57 -24.97
C PHE A 38 -0.06 29.62 -24.84
N SER A 39 -0.42 29.01 -25.96
CA SER A 39 -1.05 27.68 -25.94
C SER A 39 0.01 26.64 -25.55
N ARG A 40 0.21 26.47 -24.25
CA ARG A 40 0.85 25.24 -23.74
C ARG A 40 -0.21 24.16 -23.81
N LYS A 41 -0.15 23.29 -24.81
CA LYS A 41 -0.86 22.02 -24.79
C LYS A 41 -0.34 21.27 -23.57
N GLU A 42 -1.08 21.30 -22.46
CA GLU A 42 -0.92 20.29 -21.44
C GLU A 42 -1.41 18.99 -22.05
N GLU A 43 -0.46 18.16 -22.46
CA GLU A 43 -0.75 16.76 -22.77
C GLU A 43 -1.29 16.16 -21.45
N GLU A 44 -2.59 15.91 -21.39
CA GLU A 44 -3.18 15.05 -20.36
C GLU A 44 -2.49 13.68 -20.45
N LYS A 45 -1.48 13.52 -19.62
CA LYS A 45 -0.77 12.26 -19.46
C LYS A 45 -1.80 11.26 -18.95
N LYS A 46 -2.32 10.40 -19.84
CA LYS A 46 -3.20 9.30 -19.45
C LYS A 46 -2.50 8.51 -18.35
N VAL A 47 -2.97 8.66 -17.13
CA VAL A 47 -2.44 7.92 -15.99
C VAL A 47 -2.89 6.48 -16.17
N ASP A 48 -1.94 5.56 -16.25
CA ASP A 48 -2.23 4.14 -16.29
C ASP A 48 -2.96 3.74 -14.99
N PRO A 49 -4.19 3.19 -15.10
CA PRO A 49 -4.95 2.78 -13.92
C PRO A 49 -4.21 1.76 -13.05
N GLN A 50 -3.40 0.88 -13.65
CA GLN A 50 -2.61 -0.10 -12.90
C GLN A 50 -1.51 0.58 -12.09
N ALA A 51 -0.80 1.53 -12.70
CA ALA A 51 0.22 2.32 -12.00
C ALA A 51 -0.38 3.13 -10.84
N LEU A 52 -1.61 3.63 -10.99
CA LEU A 52 -2.31 4.32 -9.91
C LEU A 52 -2.61 3.38 -8.74
N VAL A 53 -3.11 2.18 -9.01
CA VAL A 53 -3.40 1.18 -7.97
C VAL A 53 -2.13 0.78 -7.22
N LEU A 54 -1.02 0.53 -7.92
CA LEU A 54 0.28 0.24 -7.30
C LEU A 54 0.72 1.37 -6.36
N LYS A 55 0.59 2.62 -6.83
CA LYS A 55 0.92 3.79 -6.03
C LYS A 55 0.06 3.90 -4.77
N MET A 56 -1.24 3.66 -4.87
CA MET A 56 -2.13 3.69 -3.71
C MET A 56 -1.77 2.61 -2.68
N LYS A 57 -1.46 1.38 -3.13
CA LYS A 57 -0.99 0.30 -2.25
C LYS A 57 0.32 0.67 -1.54
N ALA A 58 1.28 1.21 -2.29
CA ALA A 58 2.57 1.65 -1.76
C ALA A 58 2.41 2.75 -0.71
N GLU A 59 1.60 3.77 -1.02
CA GLU A 59 1.33 4.88 -0.09
C GLU A 59 0.64 4.41 1.19
N ALA A 60 -0.24 3.41 1.11
CA ALA A 60 -0.87 2.83 2.29
C ALA A 60 0.15 2.17 3.24
N ILE A 61 1.16 1.47 2.68
CA ILE A 61 2.25 0.88 3.46
C ILE A 61 3.14 1.98 4.05
N ASP A 62 3.55 2.94 3.26
CA ASP A 62 4.45 4.02 3.70
C ASP A 62 3.78 4.90 4.75
N THR A 63 2.48 5.19 4.62
CA THR A 63 1.71 5.90 5.63
C THR A 63 1.69 5.15 6.96
N TYR A 64 1.43 3.84 6.92
CA TYR A 64 1.47 3.00 8.11
C TYR A 64 2.84 3.04 8.81
N PHE A 65 3.92 2.99 8.03
CA PHE A 65 5.29 3.04 8.56
C PHE A 65 5.64 4.42 9.11
N ARG A 66 5.25 5.49 8.42
CA ARG A 66 5.47 6.88 8.82
C ARG A 66 4.78 7.21 10.15
N GLU A 67 3.50 6.89 10.27
CA GLU A 67 2.73 7.14 11.49
C GLU A 67 3.32 6.46 12.74
N ARG A 68 4.09 5.40 12.53
CA ARG A 68 4.74 4.63 13.60
C ARG A 68 6.25 4.82 13.67
N SER A 69 6.79 5.78 12.91
CA SER A 69 8.22 6.07 12.82
C SER A 69 9.05 4.80 12.57
N MET A 70 8.62 3.97 11.61
CA MET A 70 9.30 2.73 11.24
C MET A 70 10.39 3.00 10.20
N PRO A 71 11.63 2.47 10.34
CA PRO A 71 12.74 2.73 9.41
C PRO A 71 12.50 2.33 7.96
N LEU A 72 11.61 1.38 7.69
CA LEU A 72 11.26 0.95 6.33
C LEU A 72 10.24 1.88 5.62
N GLU A 73 9.94 3.06 6.18
CA GLU A 73 9.21 4.11 5.44
C GLU A 73 9.92 4.40 4.10
N GLY A 74 9.14 4.56 3.03
CA GLY A 74 9.63 4.73 1.67
C GLY A 74 9.87 3.43 0.90
N MET A 75 9.81 2.26 1.56
CA MET A 75 9.95 0.95 0.90
C MET A 75 8.63 0.39 0.37
N GLY A 76 7.49 1.08 0.56
CA GLY A 76 6.18 0.60 0.17
C GLY A 76 6.08 0.20 -1.29
N MET A 77 6.59 1.01 -2.21
CA MET A 77 6.57 0.69 -3.65
C MET A 77 7.38 -0.56 -3.96
N LYS A 78 8.57 -0.71 -3.38
CA LYS A 78 9.41 -1.91 -3.56
C LYS A 78 8.70 -3.16 -3.03
N MET A 79 8.07 -3.08 -1.87
CA MET A 79 7.33 -4.19 -1.27
C MET A 79 6.14 -4.63 -2.15
N VAL A 80 5.37 -3.68 -2.67
CA VAL A 80 4.21 -3.97 -3.54
C VAL A 80 4.65 -4.62 -4.84
N ILE A 81 5.64 -4.05 -5.52
CA ILE A 81 6.15 -4.58 -6.80
C ILE A 81 6.68 -6.00 -6.62
N GLU A 82 7.50 -6.24 -5.59
CA GLU A 82 8.08 -7.57 -5.39
C GLU A 82 7.03 -8.59 -4.91
N ALA A 83 6.02 -8.18 -4.16
CA ALA A 83 4.91 -9.04 -3.81
C ALA A 83 4.12 -9.48 -5.06
N GLU A 84 3.70 -8.53 -5.89
CA GLU A 84 2.93 -8.84 -7.12
C GLU A 84 3.75 -9.69 -8.11
N LYS A 85 5.03 -9.36 -8.31
CA LYS A 85 5.94 -10.13 -9.16
C LYS A 85 6.08 -11.60 -8.73
N ASN A 86 5.95 -11.88 -7.44
CA ASN A 86 6.08 -13.20 -6.87
C ASN A 86 4.71 -13.85 -6.51
N GLY A 87 3.60 -13.29 -6.97
CA GLY A 87 2.25 -13.84 -6.75
C GLY A 87 1.77 -13.76 -5.30
N LEU A 88 2.30 -12.84 -4.50
CA LEU A 88 1.96 -12.64 -3.09
C LEU A 88 0.93 -11.54 -2.90
N ASP A 89 0.18 -11.59 -1.79
CA ASP A 89 -0.61 -10.43 -1.36
C ASP A 89 0.31 -9.23 -1.12
N TRP A 90 -0.06 -8.07 -1.65
CA TRP A 90 0.75 -6.85 -1.63
C TRP A 90 1.13 -6.36 -0.21
N ARG A 91 0.36 -6.76 0.81
CA ARG A 91 0.60 -6.40 2.22
C ARG A 91 1.55 -7.36 2.93
N LEU A 92 1.76 -8.54 2.37
CA LEU A 92 2.44 -9.65 3.08
C LEU A 92 3.86 -9.29 3.51
N ILE A 93 4.65 -8.70 2.61
CA ILE A 93 6.04 -8.33 2.91
C ILE A 93 6.10 -7.29 4.03
N ALA A 94 5.24 -6.27 3.96
CA ALA A 94 5.13 -5.26 5.01
C ALA A 94 4.72 -5.86 6.35
N ALA A 95 3.72 -6.75 6.36
CA ALA A 95 3.26 -7.42 7.56
C ALA A 95 4.36 -8.26 8.22
N ILE A 96 5.17 -8.98 7.44
CA ILE A 96 6.32 -9.74 7.94
C ILE A 96 7.36 -8.80 8.54
N ALA A 97 7.72 -7.71 7.86
CA ALA A 97 8.66 -6.73 8.39
C ALA A 97 8.20 -6.14 9.74
N VAL A 98 6.92 -5.83 9.86
CA VAL A 98 6.33 -5.37 11.13
C VAL A 98 6.44 -6.44 12.21
N ARG A 99 6.11 -7.67 11.87
CA ARG A 99 6.14 -8.81 12.81
C ARG A 99 7.54 -9.12 13.32
N GLU A 100 8.53 -9.15 12.42
CA GLU A 100 9.89 -9.60 12.73
C GLU A 100 10.75 -8.51 13.40
N SER A 101 10.61 -7.26 12.98
CA SER A 101 11.48 -6.19 13.47
C SER A 101 10.76 -4.87 13.78
N THR A 102 9.45 -4.87 13.85
CA THR A 102 8.67 -3.62 13.98
C THR A 102 9.03 -2.63 12.85
N GLY A 103 9.02 -3.14 11.59
CA GLY A 103 9.35 -2.33 10.42
C GLY A 103 10.78 -1.82 10.38
N GLY A 104 11.73 -2.61 10.88
CA GLY A 104 13.16 -2.29 10.91
C GLY A 104 13.69 -1.69 12.20
N LYS A 105 12.83 -1.37 13.20
CA LYS A 105 13.30 -0.81 14.49
C LYS A 105 14.20 -1.77 15.28
N PHE A 106 13.93 -3.05 15.17
CA PHE A 106 14.62 -4.11 15.89
C PHE A 106 15.19 -5.13 14.92
N GLU A 107 15.79 -4.64 13.84
CA GLU A 107 16.49 -5.51 12.88
C GLU A 107 17.69 -6.23 13.47
N CYS A 108 18.23 -7.18 12.73
CA CYS A 108 19.36 -7.99 13.15
C CYS A 108 20.61 -7.14 13.46
N LYS A 109 21.08 -7.10 14.70
CA LYS A 109 22.23 -6.29 15.12
C LYS A 109 23.59 -6.79 14.61
N ARG A 110 23.67 -8.06 14.15
CA ARG A 110 24.92 -8.69 13.74
C ARG A 110 25.21 -8.54 12.25
N VAL A 111 24.23 -8.17 11.48
CA VAL A 111 24.29 -8.07 10.03
C VAL A 111 23.51 -6.84 9.60
N GLU A 112 23.84 -6.29 8.46
CA GLU A 112 23.21 -5.08 7.92
C GLU A 112 21.97 -5.42 7.08
N ASN A 113 21.00 -4.51 7.04
CA ASN A 113 19.83 -4.54 6.17
C ASN A 113 19.02 -5.85 6.23
N ASN A 114 18.82 -6.40 7.44
CA ASN A 114 18.02 -7.62 7.60
C ASN A 114 16.82 -7.38 8.55
N PRO A 115 15.81 -6.63 8.12
CA PRO A 115 14.62 -6.35 8.93
C PRO A 115 13.65 -7.55 9.03
N PHE A 116 13.92 -8.63 8.31
CA PHE A 116 13.08 -9.83 8.26
C PHE A 116 13.60 -10.98 9.13
N GLY A 117 14.72 -10.81 9.85
CA GLY A 117 15.35 -11.89 10.59
C GLY A 117 15.83 -13.06 9.73
N TRP A 118 15.96 -12.84 8.41
CA TRP A 118 16.26 -13.87 7.42
C TRP A 118 17.55 -14.61 7.72
N GLY A 119 17.52 -15.95 7.53
CA GLY A 119 18.67 -16.79 7.82
C GLY A 119 19.08 -16.76 9.29
N SER A 120 18.13 -16.60 10.23
CA SER A 120 18.40 -16.52 11.67
C SER A 120 19.39 -15.40 12.03
N CYS A 121 19.29 -14.25 11.35
CA CYS A 121 20.18 -13.11 11.53
C CYS A 121 21.68 -13.42 11.27
N LYS A 122 21.96 -14.36 10.37
CA LYS A 122 23.33 -14.69 9.93
C LYS A 122 23.65 -14.16 8.55
N ILE A 123 22.66 -13.65 7.82
CA ILE A 123 22.76 -13.15 6.46
C ILE A 123 22.48 -11.64 6.48
N GLY A 124 23.42 -10.84 6.00
CA GLY A 124 23.20 -9.42 5.71
C GLY A 124 22.84 -9.22 4.23
N PHE A 125 22.29 -8.06 3.93
CA PHE A 125 21.96 -7.66 2.57
C PHE A 125 22.66 -6.35 2.22
N GLU A 126 22.86 -6.11 0.93
CA GLU A 126 23.46 -4.87 0.43
C GLU A 126 22.55 -3.65 0.72
N SER A 127 21.23 -3.87 0.74
CA SER A 127 20.24 -2.86 1.05
C SER A 127 18.90 -3.49 1.49
N ASN A 128 18.01 -2.67 2.04
CA ASN A 128 16.64 -3.10 2.38
C ASN A 128 15.85 -3.55 1.15
N GLU A 129 16.08 -2.93 -0.01
CA GLU A 129 15.45 -3.36 -1.28
C GLU A 129 15.88 -4.77 -1.66
N LYS A 130 17.15 -5.11 -1.44
CA LYS A 130 17.67 -6.45 -1.72
C LYS A 130 17.13 -7.49 -0.75
N ALA A 131 16.96 -7.13 0.51
CA ALA A 131 16.29 -7.96 1.50
C ALA A 131 14.83 -8.24 1.09
N ILE A 132 14.08 -7.19 0.72
CA ILE A 132 12.68 -7.30 0.26
C ILE A 132 12.58 -8.22 -0.96
N GLU A 133 13.43 -8.03 -1.98
CA GLU A 133 13.47 -8.87 -3.18
C GLU A 133 13.72 -10.34 -2.83
N THR A 134 14.70 -10.59 -1.98
CA THR A 134 15.09 -11.96 -1.59
C THR A 134 13.97 -12.66 -0.82
N VAL A 135 13.37 -11.98 0.14
CA VAL A 135 12.27 -12.53 0.94
C VAL A 135 11.04 -12.79 0.06
N ALA A 136 10.66 -11.83 -0.79
CA ALA A 136 9.52 -11.98 -1.69
C ALA A 136 9.69 -13.19 -2.63
N ARG A 137 10.87 -13.32 -3.23
CA ARG A 137 11.18 -14.44 -4.14
C ARG A 137 11.12 -15.81 -3.44
N ASN A 138 11.63 -15.90 -2.21
CA ASN A 138 11.56 -17.14 -1.45
C ASN A 138 10.13 -17.49 -1.04
N LEU A 139 9.35 -16.51 -0.58
CA LEU A 139 7.95 -16.74 -0.19
C LEU A 139 7.06 -17.11 -1.38
N GLY A 140 7.32 -16.57 -2.56
CA GLY A 140 6.60 -16.90 -3.79
C GLY A 140 7.05 -18.20 -4.46
N GLY A 141 8.00 -18.95 -3.89
CA GLY A 141 8.52 -20.17 -4.50
C GLY A 141 9.38 -19.95 -5.75
N ASN A 142 9.73 -18.70 -6.06
CA ASN A 142 10.46 -18.33 -7.29
C ASN A 142 11.99 -18.31 -7.10
N ASN A 143 12.50 -18.82 -5.99
CA ASN A 143 13.93 -18.95 -5.77
C ASN A 143 14.41 -20.32 -6.27
N PRO A 144 15.21 -20.40 -7.35
CA PRO A 144 15.65 -21.67 -7.93
C PRO A 144 16.43 -22.54 -6.95
N ASN A 145 17.02 -21.95 -5.92
CA ASN A 145 17.80 -22.67 -4.90
C ASN A 145 16.91 -23.25 -3.78
N THR A 146 15.63 -22.91 -3.73
CA THR A 146 14.69 -23.36 -2.68
C THR A 146 13.39 -23.91 -3.24
N ALA A 147 13.27 -24.06 -4.56
CA ALA A 147 12.07 -24.54 -5.26
C ALA A 147 11.53 -25.87 -4.69
N TYR A 148 12.40 -26.75 -4.23
CA TYR A 148 12.01 -28.03 -3.65
C TYR A 148 11.22 -27.94 -2.33
N HIS A 149 11.16 -26.78 -1.70
CA HIS A 149 10.48 -26.62 -0.41
C HIS A 149 9.04 -26.14 -0.50
N TYR A 150 8.60 -25.70 -1.69
CA TYR A 150 7.31 -25.00 -1.84
C TYR A 150 6.41 -25.58 -2.95
N ASP A 151 6.92 -26.51 -3.78
CA ASP A 151 6.17 -27.08 -4.91
C ASP A 151 5.12 -28.14 -4.53
N ASP A 152 5.08 -28.58 -3.28
CA ASP A 152 4.24 -29.72 -2.85
C ASP A 152 3.04 -29.29 -1.99
N LYS A 153 2.52 -28.08 -2.18
CA LYS A 153 1.39 -27.62 -1.33
C LYS A 153 0.19 -27.19 -2.13
#